data_1a7b34f2550e3a9cb3043f7aa89f1f70
#
_entry.id   1a7b34f2550e3a9cb3043f7aa89f1f70
#
_cell.length_a   1.000
_cell.length_b   1.000
_cell.length_c   1.000
_cell.angle_alpha   90.00
_cell.angle_beta   90.00
_cell.angle_gamma   90.00
#
_symmetry.space_group_name_H-M   'P 1'
#
loop_
_entity.id
_entity.type
_entity.pdbx_description
1 polymer ?
#
loop_
_entity_poly.entity_id
_entity_poly.type
_entity_poly.pdbx_seq_one_letter_code
_entity_poly.pdbx_strand_id
1 'polypeptide(L)'
;CFRMANLTAKRLRVVPESDDSELKAKVADLAQAGLQEAYQQADKQTRQAAIAELRDKVNAELVSEDASPDERIAVSSAFKSVESNIVRGGILDTSKRIDGRGLADVRQIVAEAGVLPRTHGSALFTRGETQALVVATLGTGDDEQFVDALEGTYRENFMLHYNFPPYSVGETG
;
A
#
# COMPACT_ATOMS: atom_id res chain seq x y z
N CYS A 1 -16.62 -1.91 -39.22
CA CYS A 1 -15.99 -1.60 -37.92
C CYS A 1 -14.88 -2.58 -37.56
N PHE A 2 -15.10 -3.91 -37.54
CA PHE A 2 -14.07 -4.91 -37.18
C PHE A 2 -12.80 -4.86 -38.06
N ARG A 3 -12.95 -4.61 -39.35
CA ARG A 3 -11.81 -4.54 -40.27
C ARG A 3 -10.92 -3.33 -40.04
N MET A 4 -11.50 -2.19 -39.66
CA MET A 4 -10.76 -0.98 -39.30
C MET A 4 -10.08 -1.11 -37.93
N ALA A 5 -10.72 -1.74 -36.97
CA ALA A 5 -10.12 -2.01 -35.67
C ALA A 5 -8.86 -2.85 -35.78
N ASN A 6 -8.85 -3.88 -36.65
CA ASN A 6 -7.65 -4.71 -36.86
C ASN A 6 -6.50 -3.95 -37.59
N LEU A 7 -6.81 -2.93 -38.39
CA LEU A 7 -5.80 -2.12 -39.08
C LEU A 7 -5.19 -1.05 -38.17
N THR A 8 -5.93 -0.60 -37.16
CA THR A 8 -5.51 0.46 -36.24
C THR A 8 -5.10 -0.05 -34.86
N ALA A 9 -5.37 -1.33 -34.53
CA ALA A 9 -4.97 -1.92 -33.29
C ALA A 9 -3.46 -1.92 -33.15
N LYS A 10 -2.94 -1.28 -32.09
CA LYS A 10 -1.52 -1.38 -31.75
C LYS A 10 -1.21 -2.84 -31.40
N ARG A 11 -0.11 -3.35 -31.93
CA ARG A 11 0.38 -4.68 -31.54
C ARG A 11 0.57 -4.69 -30.01
N LEU A 12 0.03 -5.68 -29.34
CA LEU A 12 0.33 -5.93 -27.94
C LEU A 12 1.83 -6.05 -27.78
N ARG A 13 2.41 -5.21 -26.94
CA ARG A 13 3.81 -5.35 -26.57
C ARG A 13 3.94 -6.62 -25.73
N VAL A 14 4.53 -7.64 -26.31
CA VAL A 14 4.96 -8.82 -25.54
C VAL A 14 6.18 -8.38 -24.76
N VAL A 15 6.04 -8.29 -23.43
CA VAL A 15 7.17 -8.11 -22.53
C VAL A 15 7.77 -9.51 -22.35
N PRO A 16 9.04 -9.73 -22.77
CA PRO A 16 9.67 -11.02 -22.51
C PRO A 16 9.71 -11.26 -21.00
N GLU A 17 9.34 -12.45 -20.57
CA GLU A 17 9.54 -12.85 -19.19
C GLU A 17 11.04 -12.88 -18.92
N SER A 18 11.52 -12.01 -18.04
CA SER A 18 12.90 -12.07 -17.56
C SER A 18 13.02 -13.27 -16.62
N ASP A 19 13.99 -14.12 -16.86
CA ASP A 19 14.30 -15.20 -15.92
C ASP A 19 15.11 -14.65 -14.75
N ASP A 20 14.40 -14.12 -13.74
CA ASP A 20 14.98 -13.54 -12.54
C ASP A 20 15.26 -14.61 -11.45
N SER A 21 15.24 -15.91 -11.79
CA SER A 21 15.36 -17.00 -10.84
C SER A 21 16.70 -17.00 -10.09
N GLU A 22 17.80 -16.76 -10.80
CA GLU A 22 19.14 -16.66 -10.20
C GLU A 22 19.26 -15.47 -9.26
N LEU A 23 18.71 -14.31 -9.66
CA LEU A 23 18.71 -13.11 -8.82
C LEU A 23 17.89 -13.31 -7.56
N LYS A 24 16.71 -13.93 -7.69
CA LYS A 24 15.86 -14.27 -6.54
C LYS A 24 16.55 -15.25 -5.59
N ALA A 25 17.29 -16.24 -6.10
CA ALA A 25 18.05 -17.15 -5.28
C ALA A 25 19.16 -16.43 -4.48
N LYS A 26 19.94 -15.56 -5.12
CA LYS A 26 20.97 -14.76 -4.46
C LYS A 26 20.39 -13.85 -3.37
N VAL A 27 19.29 -13.18 -3.66
CA VAL A 27 18.60 -12.33 -2.68
C VAL A 27 18.03 -13.18 -1.53
N ALA A 28 17.51 -14.38 -1.81
CA ALA A 28 17.03 -15.28 -0.77
C ALA A 28 18.17 -15.72 0.16
N ASP A 29 19.30 -16.13 -0.39
CA ASP A 29 20.47 -16.54 0.41
C ASP A 29 20.94 -15.44 1.37
N LEU A 30 20.89 -14.18 0.93
CA LEU A 30 21.32 -13.03 1.73
C LEU A 30 20.27 -12.56 2.76
N ALA A 31 19.00 -12.60 2.40
CA ALA A 31 17.95 -11.92 3.17
C ALA A 31 17.00 -12.86 3.91
N GLN A 32 16.88 -14.14 3.53
CA GLN A 32 15.83 -15.03 4.04
C GLN A 32 15.87 -15.19 5.56
N ALA A 33 17.03 -15.46 6.14
CA ALA A 33 17.18 -15.66 7.58
C ALA A 33 16.82 -14.39 8.36
N GLY A 34 17.34 -13.24 7.93
CA GLY A 34 17.08 -11.96 8.58
C GLY A 34 15.62 -11.50 8.42
N LEU A 35 14.99 -11.77 7.29
CA LEU A 35 13.57 -11.50 7.10
C LEU A 35 12.70 -12.37 8.01
N GLN A 36 13.03 -13.65 8.16
CA GLN A 36 12.30 -14.54 9.08
C GLN A 36 12.40 -14.06 10.52
N GLU A 37 13.56 -13.59 10.95
CA GLU A 37 13.76 -13.02 12.29
C GLU A 37 13.00 -11.68 12.45
N ALA A 38 13.10 -10.80 11.46
CA ALA A 38 12.38 -9.52 11.47
C ALA A 38 10.85 -9.71 11.58
N TYR A 39 10.29 -10.70 10.90
CA TYR A 39 8.86 -10.98 10.94
C TYR A 39 8.37 -11.70 12.21
N GLN A 40 9.27 -12.14 13.11
CA GLN A 40 8.90 -12.58 14.45
C GLN A 40 8.65 -11.42 15.42
N GLN A 41 9.07 -10.21 15.07
CA GLN A 41 8.87 -9.04 15.90
C GLN A 41 7.44 -8.53 15.79
N ALA A 42 6.74 -8.44 16.92
CA ALA A 42 5.34 -7.97 16.97
C ALA A 42 5.24 -6.47 16.70
N ASP A 43 6.21 -5.67 17.19
CA ASP A 43 6.23 -4.23 16.99
C ASP A 43 6.48 -3.86 15.53
N LYS A 44 5.62 -3.01 15.00
CA LYS A 44 5.66 -2.62 13.59
C LYS A 44 6.88 -1.76 13.24
N GLN A 45 7.23 -0.81 14.11
CA GLN A 45 8.33 0.11 13.82
C GLN A 45 9.68 -0.62 13.84
N THR A 46 9.90 -1.45 14.87
CA THR A 46 11.10 -2.28 15.00
C THR A 46 11.25 -3.25 13.83
N ARG A 47 10.15 -3.90 13.44
CA ARG A 47 10.12 -4.78 12.27
C ARG A 47 10.48 -4.05 10.98
N GLN A 48 9.89 -2.86 10.75
CA GLN A 48 10.17 -2.08 9.54
C GLN A 48 11.61 -1.58 9.49
N ALA A 49 12.18 -1.17 10.63
CA ALA A 49 13.58 -0.78 10.73
C ALA A 49 14.52 -1.94 10.38
N ALA A 50 14.27 -3.13 10.91
CA ALA A 50 15.06 -4.33 10.61
C ALA A 50 14.97 -4.71 9.11
N ILE A 51 13.77 -4.63 8.51
CA ILE A 51 13.59 -4.91 7.07
C ILE A 51 14.33 -3.86 6.21
N ALA A 52 14.28 -2.58 6.60
CA ALA A 52 14.99 -1.52 5.89
C ALA A 52 16.51 -1.75 5.92
N GLU A 53 17.07 -2.06 7.09
CA GLU A 53 18.50 -2.37 7.24
C GLU A 53 18.93 -3.57 6.37
N LEU A 54 18.11 -4.63 6.33
CA LEU A 54 18.37 -5.78 5.47
C LEU A 54 18.31 -5.42 3.98
N ARG A 55 17.36 -4.60 3.58
CA ARG A 55 17.25 -4.11 2.21
C ARG A 55 18.47 -3.30 1.79
N ASP A 56 18.95 -2.44 2.68
CA ASP A 56 20.15 -1.63 2.42
C ASP A 56 21.39 -2.52 2.29
N LYS A 57 21.53 -3.56 3.11
CA LYS A 57 22.62 -4.55 3.00
C LYS A 57 22.56 -5.29 1.66
N VAL A 58 21.39 -5.79 1.26
CA VAL A 58 21.21 -6.48 -0.04
C VAL A 58 21.52 -5.55 -1.21
N ASN A 59 21.07 -4.30 -1.13
CA ASN A 59 21.38 -3.32 -2.16
C ASN A 59 22.89 -3.01 -2.22
N ALA A 60 23.56 -2.85 -1.10
CA ALA A 60 25.00 -2.59 -1.04
C ALA A 60 25.83 -3.74 -1.62
N GLU A 61 25.33 -4.99 -1.53
CA GLU A 61 26.05 -6.18 -1.99
C GLU A 61 25.77 -6.51 -3.45
N LEU A 62 24.53 -6.31 -3.92
CA LEU A 62 24.10 -6.72 -5.27
C LEU A 62 24.01 -5.59 -6.27
N VAL A 63 24.00 -4.33 -5.84
CA VAL A 63 23.87 -3.16 -6.69
C VAL A 63 25.18 -2.38 -6.68
N SER A 64 25.91 -2.36 -7.80
CA SER A 64 27.09 -1.52 -7.95
C SER A 64 26.74 -0.02 -7.99
N GLU A 65 27.68 0.87 -7.70
CA GLU A 65 27.46 2.32 -7.80
C GLU A 65 27.02 2.76 -9.19
N ASP A 66 27.55 2.10 -10.23
CA ASP A 66 27.23 2.36 -11.64
C ASP A 66 26.05 1.52 -12.17
N ALA A 67 25.31 0.81 -11.31
CA ALA A 67 24.19 -0.04 -11.74
C ALA A 67 23.09 0.77 -12.40
N SER A 68 22.55 0.22 -13.49
CA SER A 68 21.43 0.81 -14.22
C SER A 68 20.16 0.90 -13.35
N PRO A 69 19.25 1.83 -13.65
CA PRO A 69 17.95 1.89 -12.98
C PRO A 69 17.16 0.58 -13.03
N ASP A 70 17.28 -0.16 -14.14
CA ASP A 70 16.58 -1.43 -14.34
C ASP A 70 17.12 -2.52 -13.41
N GLU A 71 18.44 -2.59 -13.19
CA GLU A 71 19.07 -3.51 -12.25
C GLU A 71 18.63 -3.23 -10.81
N ARG A 72 18.58 -1.96 -10.41
CA ARG A 72 18.08 -1.55 -9.08
C ARG A 72 16.63 -1.96 -8.86
N ILE A 73 15.79 -1.80 -9.89
CA ILE A 73 14.40 -2.23 -9.86
C ILE A 73 14.30 -3.75 -9.78
N ALA A 74 15.13 -4.49 -10.50
CA ALA A 74 15.15 -5.95 -10.49
C ALA A 74 15.52 -6.50 -9.10
N VAL A 75 16.56 -5.96 -8.46
CA VAL A 75 16.95 -6.35 -7.09
C VAL A 75 15.84 -6.04 -6.08
N SER A 76 15.25 -4.85 -6.15
CA SER A 76 14.14 -4.45 -5.28
C SER A 76 12.91 -5.35 -5.47
N SER A 77 12.60 -5.72 -6.71
CA SER A 77 11.50 -6.64 -7.05
C SER A 77 11.77 -8.06 -6.53
N ALA A 78 13.01 -8.55 -6.69
CA ALA A 78 13.42 -9.84 -6.16
C ALA A 78 13.32 -9.88 -4.62
N PHE A 79 13.80 -8.85 -3.92
CA PHE A 79 13.69 -8.72 -2.47
C PHE A 79 12.23 -8.76 -2.02
N LYS A 80 11.36 -7.99 -2.67
CA LYS A 80 9.92 -7.97 -2.37
C LYS A 80 9.24 -9.31 -2.64
N SER A 81 9.70 -10.05 -3.64
CA SER A 81 9.20 -11.39 -3.95
C SER A 81 9.56 -12.38 -2.83
N VAL A 82 10.81 -12.37 -2.35
CA VAL A 82 11.27 -13.21 -1.24
C VAL A 82 10.51 -12.86 0.04
N GLU A 83 10.41 -11.58 0.38
CA GLU A 83 9.62 -11.07 1.50
C GLU A 83 8.17 -11.55 1.46
N SER A 84 7.51 -11.41 0.31
CA SER A 84 6.13 -11.85 0.11
C SER A 84 5.95 -13.35 0.31
N ASN A 85 6.91 -14.16 -0.14
CA ASN A 85 6.86 -15.62 0.02
C ASN A 85 7.00 -16.03 1.48
N ILE A 86 7.92 -15.39 2.23
CA ILE A 86 8.10 -15.65 3.67
C ILE A 86 6.83 -15.30 4.44
N VAL A 87 6.27 -14.11 4.19
CA VAL A 87 5.05 -13.65 4.90
C VAL A 87 3.86 -14.54 4.57
N ARG A 88 3.62 -14.82 3.29
CA ARG A 88 2.50 -15.65 2.86
C ARG A 88 2.64 -17.09 3.32
N GLY A 89 3.84 -17.67 3.20
CA GLY A 89 4.14 -19.01 3.70
C GLY A 89 3.87 -19.09 5.20
N GLY A 90 4.43 -18.16 5.98
CA GLY A 90 4.20 -18.10 7.42
C GLY A 90 2.73 -18.02 7.82
N ILE A 91 1.92 -17.23 7.10
CA ILE A 91 0.47 -17.13 7.36
C ILE A 91 -0.24 -18.45 7.01
N LEU A 92 0.12 -19.10 5.89
CA LEU A 92 -0.49 -20.35 5.47
C LEU A 92 -0.17 -21.48 6.43
N ASP A 93 1.08 -21.55 6.91
CA ASP A 93 1.55 -22.62 7.79
C ASP A 93 1.02 -22.46 9.23
N THR A 94 0.97 -21.24 9.72
CA THR A 94 0.62 -20.96 11.12
C THR A 94 -0.83 -20.51 11.32
N SER A 95 -1.54 -20.14 10.26
CA SER A 95 -2.86 -19.49 10.31
C SER A 95 -2.89 -18.21 11.16
N LYS A 96 -1.74 -17.58 11.36
CA LYS A 96 -1.56 -16.32 12.10
C LYS A 96 -1.06 -15.22 11.20
N ARG A 97 -1.60 -14.03 11.37
CA ARG A 97 -1.11 -12.82 10.69
C ARG A 97 0.14 -12.28 11.37
N ILE A 98 0.86 -11.38 10.71
CA ILE A 98 2.12 -10.76 11.19
C ILE A 98 1.98 -10.14 12.60
N ASP A 99 0.81 -9.60 12.91
CA ASP A 99 0.48 -8.99 14.20
C ASP A 99 -0.06 -9.98 15.25
N GLY A 100 0.06 -11.29 15.00
CA GLY A 100 -0.35 -12.36 15.89
C GLY A 100 -1.85 -12.68 15.88
N ARG A 101 -2.68 -11.93 15.16
CA ARG A 101 -4.10 -12.22 15.01
C ARG A 101 -4.35 -13.46 14.18
N GLY A 102 -5.45 -14.15 14.45
CA GLY A 102 -5.96 -15.22 13.59
C GLY A 102 -6.53 -14.67 12.27
N LEU A 103 -6.88 -15.56 11.35
CA LEU A 103 -7.37 -15.18 10.02
C LEU A 103 -8.72 -14.47 10.05
N ALA A 104 -9.58 -14.81 11.01
CA ALA A 104 -10.92 -14.23 11.20
C ALA A 104 -10.95 -13.03 12.16
N ASP A 105 -9.85 -12.74 12.85
CA ASP A 105 -9.80 -11.67 13.83
C ASP A 105 -9.81 -10.29 13.17
N VAL A 106 -10.64 -9.41 13.68
CA VAL A 106 -10.71 -8.00 13.28
C VAL A 106 -9.87 -7.17 14.25
N ARG A 107 -9.18 -6.14 13.75
CA ARG A 107 -8.51 -5.16 14.63
C ARG A 107 -9.53 -4.47 15.50
N GLN A 108 -9.12 -4.11 16.72
CA GLN A 108 -9.97 -3.34 17.62
C GLN A 108 -10.45 -2.06 16.91
N ILE A 109 -11.75 -1.83 16.97
CA ILE A 109 -12.40 -0.64 16.43
C ILE A 109 -12.99 0.14 17.59
N VAL A 110 -12.66 1.44 17.63
CA VAL A 110 -13.23 2.41 18.56
C VAL A 110 -13.81 3.56 17.75
N ALA A 111 -15.01 4.00 18.05
CA ALA A 111 -15.64 5.13 17.40
C ALA A 111 -16.18 6.09 18.47
N GLU A 112 -15.70 7.32 18.46
CA GLU A 112 -16.10 8.37 19.38
C GLU A 112 -16.85 9.44 18.59
N ALA A 113 -18.13 9.67 18.91
CA ALA A 113 -18.94 10.69 18.25
C ALA A 113 -18.91 12.03 19.02
N GLY A 114 -19.10 13.13 18.30
CA GLY A 114 -19.20 14.47 18.92
C GLY A 114 -17.87 15.04 19.39
N VAL A 115 -16.76 14.64 18.77
CA VAL A 115 -15.39 15.07 19.16
C VAL A 115 -15.17 16.56 18.95
N LEU A 116 -15.77 17.13 17.90
CA LEU A 116 -15.66 18.54 17.58
C LEU A 116 -16.96 19.29 17.95
N PRO A 117 -16.90 20.33 18.80
CA PRO A 117 -18.11 20.94 19.37
C PRO A 117 -18.85 21.87 18.41
N ARG A 118 -18.25 22.30 17.30
CA ARG A 118 -18.79 23.31 16.40
C ARG A 118 -19.17 22.80 15.01
N THR A 119 -19.15 21.49 14.81
CA THR A 119 -19.55 20.84 13.56
C THR A 119 -20.96 20.28 13.68
N HIS A 120 -21.65 20.07 12.55
CA HIS A 120 -22.96 19.43 12.56
C HIS A 120 -22.88 17.96 12.98
N GLY A 121 -21.79 17.29 12.64
CA GLY A 121 -21.46 15.96 13.13
C GLY A 121 -19.96 15.73 13.06
N SER A 122 -19.42 14.99 14.01
CA SER A 122 -18.04 14.55 14.00
C SER A 122 -17.87 13.21 14.67
N ALA A 123 -16.91 12.42 14.19
CA ALA A 123 -16.52 11.18 14.82
C ALA A 123 -15.01 10.94 14.63
N LEU A 124 -14.37 10.44 15.67
CA LEU A 124 -13.04 9.88 15.60
C LEU A 124 -13.15 8.37 15.50
N PHE A 125 -12.73 7.83 14.38
CA PHE A 125 -12.71 6.39 14.13
C PHE A 125 -11.28 5.87 14.24
N THR A 126 -11.07 4.91 15.11
CA THR A 126 -9.78 4.27 15.34
C THR A 126 -9.87 2.79 15.05
N ARG A 127 -8.98 2.26 14.21
CA ARG A 127 -8.84 0.84 13.90
C ARG A 127 -7.39 0.42 14.10
N GLY A 128 -7.10 -0.15 15.25
CA GLY A 128 -5.71 -0.42 15.65
C GLY A 128 -4.90 0.87 15.74
N GLU A 129 -3.90 1.02 14.91
CA GLU A 129 -3.03 2.22 14.86
C GLU A 129 -3.52 3.30 13.88
N THR A 130 -4.54 3.01 13.08
CA THR A 130 -5.06 3.93 12.06
C THR A 130 -6.21 4.73 12.62
N GLN A 131 -6.18 6.05 12.45
CA GLN A 131 -7.25 6.96 12.86
C GLN A 131 -7.78 7.75 11.67
N ALA A 132 -9.08 8.03 11.70
CA ALA A 132 -9.74 8.93 10.78
C ALA A 132 -10.65 9.89 11.56
N LEU A 133 -10.45 11.18 11.38
CA LEU A 133 -11.37 12.20 11.88
C LEU A 133 -12.39 12.49 10.77
N VAL A 134 -13.63 12.13 11.02
CA VAL A 134 -14.75 12.31 10.09
C VAL A 134 -15.58 13.49 10.55
N VAL A 135 -15.87 14.40 9.63
CA VAL A 135 -16.70 15.59 9.91
C VAL A 135 -17.85 15.61 8.90
N ALA A 136 -19.05 15.81 9.40
CA ALA A 136 -20.25 15.99 8.57
C ALA A 136 -20.71 17.47 8.65
N THR A 137 -21.01 18.03 7.50
CA THR A 137 -21.59 19.36 7.37
C THR A 137 -22.89 19.26 6.58
N LEU A 138 -23.97 19.78 7.12
CA LEU A 138 -25.25 19.87 6.44
C LEU A 138 -25.35 21.22 5.75
N GLY A 139 -25.70 21.22 4.48
CA GLY A 139 -25.89 22.41 3.67
C GLY A 139 -27.35 22.55 3.21
N THR A 140 -27.59 23.57 2.43
CA THR A 140 -28.88 23.87 1.76
C THR A 140 -28.78 23.50 0.28
N GLY A 141 -29.88 23.63 -0.47
CA GLY A 141 -29.85 23.41 -1.93
C GLY A 141 -28.92 24.38 -2.68
N ASP A 142 -28.55 25.51 -2.08
CA ASP A 142 -27.59 26.47 -2.68
C ASP A 142 -26.14 25.98 -2.56
N ASP A 143 -25.88 25.05 -1.64
CA ASP A 143 -24.56 24.46 -1.40
C ASP A 143 -24.29 23.23 -2.29
N GLU A 144 -25.26 22.83 -3.14
CA GLU A 144 -25.10 21.71 -4.05
C GLU A 144 -23.97 21.94 -5.04
N GLN A 145 -23.16 20.89 -5.26
CA GLN A 145 -22.10 20.92 -6.26
C GLN A 145 -22.68 20.93 -7.67
N PHE A 146 -22.26 21.91 -8.45
CA PHE A 146 -22.58 21.97 -9.86
C PHE A 146 -21.53 21.15 -10.65
N VAL A 147 -21.99 20.12 -11.35
CA VAL A 147 -21.14 19.26 -12.17
C VAL A 147 -21.44 19.52 -13.63
N ASP A 148 -20.43 19.99 -14.36
CA ASP A 148 -20.47 20.17 -15.81
C ASP A 148 -19.73 19.00 -16.46
N ALA A 149 -20.49 17.98 -16.84
CA ALA A 149 -19.97 16.75 -17.43
C ALA A 149 -20.23 16.69 -18.95
N LEU A 150 -19.55 15.78 -19.63
CA LEU A 150 -19.70 15.59 -21.07
C LEU A 150 -21.11 15.18 -21.46
N GLU A 151 -21.81 14.45 -20.60
CA GLU A 151 -23.19 13.99 -20.80
C GLU A 151 -24.24 15.06 -20.47
N GLY A 152 -23.85 16.19 -19.91
CA GLY A 152 -24.72 17.28 -19.49
C GLY A 152 -24.42 17.79 -18.09
N THR A 153 -25.12 18.82 -17.71
CA THR A 153 -24.94 19.53 -16.45
C THR A 153 -25.95 19.05 -15.41
N TYR A 154 -25.48 18.73 -14.21
CA TYR A 154 -26.35 18.32 -13.11
C TYR A 154 -25.83 18.84 -11.76
N ARG A 155 -26.65 18.72 -10.72
CA ARG A 155 -26.29 19.08 -9.35
C ARG A 155 -26.18 17.84 -8.49
N GLU A 156 -25.17 17.80 -7.63
CA GLU A 156 -24.99 16.76 -6.63
C GLU A 156 -25.13 17.33 -5.22
N ASN A 157 -25.95 16.68 -4.41
CA ASN A 157 -26.20 17.07 -3.02
C ASN A 157 -25.36 16.30 -2.01
N PHE A 158 -24.46 15.40 -2.45
CA PHE A 158 -23.54 14.66 -1.60
C PHE A 158 -22.12 14.84 -2.09
N MET A 159 -21.25 15.30 -1.19
CA MET A 159 -19.83 15.46 -1.44
C MET A 159 -19.03 14.70 -0.39
N LEU A 160 -18.06 13.91 -0.83
CA LEU A 160 -17.11 13.24 0.04
C LEU A 160 -15.70 13.72 -0.27
N HIS A 161 -15.06 14.36 0.72
CA HIS A 161 -13.66 14.74 0.65
C HIS A 161 -12.84 13.80 1.52
N TYR A 162 -11.80 13.22 0.94
CA TYR A 162 -10.89 12.33 1.64
C TYR A 162 -9.48 12.93 1.57
N ASN A 163 -9.02 13.43 2.71
CA ASN A 163 -7.75 14.13 2.81
C ASN A 163 -6.72 13.28 3.54
N PHE A 164 -5.55 13.14 2.96
CA PHE A 164 -4.37 12.56 3.57
C PHE A 164 -3.37 13.66 3.89
N PRO A 165 -3.25 14.08 5.15
CA PRO A 165 -2.18 14.98 5.56
C PRO A 165 -0.82 14.29 5.38
N PRO A 166 0.26 15.02 5.03
CA PRO A 166 1.58 14.44 4.82
C PRO A 166 2.08 13.60 5.99
N TYR A 167 1.84 14.03 7.22
CA TYR A 167 2.23 13.30 8.42
C TYR A 167 1.57 11.92 8.56
N SER A 168 0.43 11.67 7.90
CA SER A 168 -0.25 10.37 7.96
C SER A 168 0.50 9.25 7.24
N VAL A 169 1.40 9.60 6.34
CA VAL A 169 2.28 8.70 5.60
C VAL A 169 3.75 8.85 6.00
N GLY A 170 4.04 9.61 7.05
CA GLY A 170 5.38 9.82 7.57
C GLY A 170 6.19 10.88 6.80
N GLU A 171 5.54 11.71 6.03
CA GLU A 171 6.17 12.82 5.32
C GLU A 171 6.06 14.11 6.14
N THR A 172 7.08 14.94 6.07
CA THR A 172 7.07 16.32 6.58
C THR A 172 6.57 17.22 5.46
N GLY A 173 5.44 17.90 5.69
CA GLY A 173 4.86 18.85 4.74
C GLY A 173 5.65 20.12 4.57
#